data_f4c0f09aa9eccfc195218f972be58c5d
#
_entry.id   f4c0f09aa9eccfc195218f972be58c5d
#
_cell.length_a   1.000
_cell.length_b   1.000
_cell.length_c   1.000
_cell.angle_alpha   90.00
_cell.angle_beta   90.00
_cell.angle_gamma   90.00
#
_symmetry.space_group_name_H-M   'P 1'
#
loop_
_entity.id
_entity.type
_entity.pdbx_description
1 polymer ?
#
loop_
_entity_poly.entity_id
_entity_poly.type
_entity_poly.pdbx_seq_one_letter_code
_entity_poly.pdbx_strand_id
1 'polypeptide(L)'
;MLNLIPAPRGSVHMQEGSVKLPETVTVSLGDFAPWCLEAFAARLDGHVETAENGFITLKKVDIAKEGYKLTVTKDGITVEAADESGVVWALTTVTELTAEGEALPIVTIEDAPHYGHRGLSLDCSRHFFTADEVKKVIDQMTRVKLNVLHWHLVDDQGWRIECKTLPLLHETTGTYYTQEEIGS
;
A
#
# COMPACT_ATOMS: atom_id res chain seq x y z
N MET A 1 -5.26 -22.83 -6.17
CA MET A 1 -4.43 -21.74 -6.75
C MET A 1 -4.82 -20.50 -5.99
N LEU A 2 -3.88 -19.69 -5.48
CA LEU A 2 -4.21 -18.46 -4.77
C LEU A 2 -4.76 -17.42 -5.75
N ASN A 3 -5.85 -16.72 -5.37
CA ASN A 3 -6.46 -15.64 -6.17
C ASN A 3 -5.87 -14.28 -5.74
N LEU A 4 -4.60 -14.06 -6.01
CA LEU A 4 -3.92 -12.80 -5.71
C LEU A 4 -3.97 -11.85 -6.91
N ILE A 5 -4.23 -10.56 -6.66
CA ILE A 5 -4.31 -9.50 -7.68
C ILE A 5 -3.39 -8.33 -7.29
N PRO A 6 -2.32 -8.08 -8.07
CA PRO A 6 -1.84 -8.87 -9.21
C PRO A 6 -1.25 -10.21 -8.79
N ALA A 7 -1.30 -11.20 -9.67
CA ALA A 7 -0.67 -12.48 -9.43
C ALA A 7 0.86 -12.33 -9.26
N PRO A 8 1.49 -12.99 -8.28
CA PRO A 8 2.94 -12.95 -8.10
C PRO A 8 3.68 -13.43 -9.35
N ARG A 9 4.76 -12.75 -9.70
CA ARG A 9 5.62 -13.12 -10.84
C ARG A 9 6.65 -14.19 -10.50
N GLY A 10 7.07 -14.23 -9.27
CA GLY A 10 8.06 -15.18 -8.79
C GLY A 10 7.43 -16.51 -8.37
N SER A 11 8.07 -17.17 -7.42
CA SER A 11 7.64 -18.47 -6.95
C SER A 11 6.53 -18.39 -5.91
N VAL A 12 5.63 -19.39 -5.93
CA VAL A 12 4.61 -19.61 -4.90
C VAL A 12 4.68 -21.06 -4.45
N HIS A 13 5.07 -21.28 -3.21
CA HIS A 13 5.19 -22.60 -2.61
C HIS A 13 4.22 -22.76 -1.45
N MET A 14 3.16 -23.53 -1.66
CA MET A 14 2.16 -23.86 -0.64
C MET A 14 2.63 -25.04 0.21
N GLN A 15 2.31 -25.01 1.49
CA GLN A 15 2.46 -26.14 2.41
C GLN A 15 1.13 -26.44 3.10
N GLU A 16 1.01 -27.60 3.71
CA GLU A 16 -0.19 -27.97 4.44
C GLU A 16 -0.31 -27.16 5.74
N GLY A 17 -1.53 -26.70 6.03
CA GLY A 17 -1.86 -25.96 7.24
C GLY A 17 -2.17 -24.50 6.99
N SER A 18 -2.55 -23.84 8.07
CA SER A 18 -2.86 -22.42 8.10
C SER A 18 -2.55 -21.82 9.46
N VAL A 19 -2.45 -20.49 9.53
CA VAL A 19 -2.28 -19.72 10.76
C VAL A 19 -3.28 -18.56 10.78
N LYS A 20 -3.88 -18.27 11.94
CA LYS A 20 -4.73 -17.09 12.10
C LYS A 20 -3.87 -15.88 12.48
N LEU A 21 -4.23 -14.71 11.93
CA LEU A 21 -3.70 -13.46 12.46
C LEU A 21 -4.19 -13.29 13.90
N PRO A 22 -3.33 -12.84 14.83
CA PRO A 22 -3.78 -12.46 16.17
C PRO A 22 -4.72 -11.24 16.08
N GLU A 23 -5.56 -11.03 17.10
CA GLU A 23 -6.49 -9.89 17.18
C GLU A 23 -5.72 -8.55 17.07
N THR A 24 -4.57 -8.43 17.73
CA THR A 24 -3.62 -7.34 17.52
C THR A 24 -2.35 -7.92 16.87
N VAL A 25 -2.06 -7.48 15.67
CA VAL A 25 -0.89 -7.92 14.92
C VAL A 25 0.33 -7.11 15.35
N THR A 26 1.31 -7.78 15.95
CA THR A 26 2.58 -7.15 16.31
C THR A 26 3.59 -7.26 15.18
N VAL A 27 4.33 -6.17 14.90
CA VAL A 27 5.31 -6.09 13.80
C VAL A 27 6.68 -5.64 14.32
N SER A 28 7.70 -6.44 14.04
CA SER A 28 9.09 -6.04 14.22
C SER A 28 9.60 -5.37 12.94
N LEU A 29 9.88 -4.05 13.02
CA LEU A 29 10.20 -3.20 11.86
C LEU A 29 11.59 -3.44 11.28
N GLY A 30 12.55 -3.91 12.11
CA GLY A 30 13.96 -3.92 11.68
C GLY A 30 14.43 -2.51 11.27
N ASP A 31 14.98 -2.40 10.06
CA ASP A 31 15.52 -1.13 9.51
C ASP A 31 14.50 -0.35 8.67
N PHE A 32 13.21 -0.71 8.69
CA PHE A 32 12.18 -0.04 7.90
C PHE A 32 11.49 1.09 8.66
N ALA A 33 11.06 2.12 7.90
CA ALA A 33 10.31 3.23 8.46
C ALA A 33 8.86 2.83 8.80
N PRO A 34 8.29 3.34 9.92
CA PRO A 34 6.95 2.94 10.38
C PRO A 34 5.82 3.19 9.37
N TRP A 35 5.94 4.18 8.49
CA TRP A 35 4.91 4.52 7.51
C TRP A 35 4.56 3.35 6.56
N CYS A 36 5.46 2.39 6.35
CA CYS A 36 5.17 1.22 5.52
C CYS A 36 4.08 0.31 6.09
N LEU A 37 3.66 0.52 7.35
CA LEU A 37 2.56 -0.20 7.99
C LEU A 37 1.19 0.50 7.85
N GLU A 38 1.13 1.76 7.45
CA GLU A 38 -0.10 2.57 7.52
C GLU A 38 -1.26 1.95 6.74
N ALA A 39 -1.04 1.57 5.49
CA ALA A 39 -2.06 0.94 4.67
C ALA A 39 -2.50 -0.43 5.22
N PHE A 40 -1.60 -1.19 5.83
CA PHE A 40 -1.90 -2.46 6.46
C PHE A 40 -2.70 -2.26 7.75
N ALA A 41 -2.30 -1.32 8.60
CA ALA A 41 -3.00 -0.98 9.83
C ALA A 41 -4.43 -0.48 9.56
N ALA A 42 -4.62 0.37 8.53
CA ALA A 42 -5.94 0.85 8.11
C ALA A 42 -6.88 -0.30 7.68
N ARG A 43 -6.34 -1.37 7.08
CA ARG A 43 -7.13 -2.54 6.66
C ARG A 43 -7.47 -3.49 7.80
N LEU A 44 -6.80 -3.38 8.93
CA LEU A 44 -7.03 -4.14 10.16
C LEU A 44 -7.67 -3.28 11.26
N ASP A 45 -8.39 -2.21 10.90
CA ASP A 45 -9.07 -1.28 11.82
C ASP A 45 -8.15 -0.74 12.93
N GLY A 46 -6.85 -0.58 12.64
CA GLY A 46 -5.84 -0.07 13.55
C GLY A 46 -5.26 -1.10 14.53
N HIS A 47 -5.63 -2.37 14.42
CA HIS A 47 -5.11 -3.45 15.29
C HIS A 47 -3.70 -3.91 14.87
N VAL A 48 -2.78 -2.96 14.67
CA VAL A 48 -1.37 -3.21 14.35
C VAL A 48 -0.49 -2.40 15.29
N GLU A 49 0.47 -3.05 15.93
CA GLU A 49 1.41 -2.44 16.85
C GLU A 49 2.86 -2.83 16.51
N THR A 50 3.81 -1.95 16.79
CA THR A 50 5.23 -2.28 16.66
C THR A 50 5.76 -2.96 17.92
N ALA A 51 6.59 -3.99 17.77
CA ALA A 51 7.18 -4.73 18.87
C ALA A 51 8.59 -5.21 18.52
N GLU A 52 9.44 -5.45 19.52
CA GLU A 52 10.79 -6.00 19.29
C GLU A 52 10.74 -7.41 18.68
N ASN A 53 9.80 -8.24 19.17
CA ASN A 53 9.52 -9.59 18.67
C ASN A 53 8.06 -9.65 18.21
N GLY A 54 7.82 -9.29 16.94
CA GLY A 54 6.47 -9.27 16.37
C GLY A 54 6.07 -10.60 15.74
N PHE A 55 4.75 -10.81 15.64
CA PHE A 55 4.18 -11.90 14.84
C PHE A 55 4.58 -11.78 13.36
N ILE A 56 4.74 -10.55 12.87
CA ILE A 56 5.36 -10.23 11.57
C ILE A 56 6.74 -9.67 11.83
N THR A 57 7.76 -10.23 11.18
CA THR A 57 9.13 -9.74 11.24
C THR A 57 9.56 -9.24 9.88
N LEU A 58 9.99 -7.98 9.80
CA LEU A 58 10.51 -7.37 8.58
C LEU A 58 12.03 -7.44 8.56
N LYS A 59 12.59 -7.78 7.38
CA LYS A 59 14.05 -7.89 7.17
C LYS A 59 14.43 -7.21 5.87
N LYS A 60 15.38 -6.30 5.92
CA LYS A 60 15.93 -5.66 4.73
C LYS A 60 16.96 -6.59 4.06
N VAL A 61 16.79 -6.81 2.76
CA VAL A 61 17.64 -7.71 1.95
C VAL A 61 17.95 -7.09 0.60
N ASP A 62 19.04 -7.53 -0.01
CA ASP A 62 19.45 -7.08 -1.34
C ASP A 62 18.79 -7.93 -2.42
N ILE A 63 17.62 -7.49 -2.86
CA ILE A 63 16.81 -8.10 -3.93
C ILE A 63 16.31 -7.02 -4.89
N ALA A 64 15.52 -7.38 -5.88
CA ALA A 64 14.96 -6.41 -6.83
C ALA A 64 14.19 -5.29 -6.13
N LYS A 65 14.31 -4.06 -6.63
CA LYS A 65 13.56 -2.88 -6.14
C LYS A 65 12.06 -3.19 -6.04
N GLU A 66 11.42 -2.78 -4.94
CA GLU A 66 10.03 -3.08 -4.61
C GLU A 66 9.73 -4.59 -4.49
N GLY A 67 10.76 -5.43 -4.54
CA GLY A 67 10.64 -6.88 -4.39
C GLY A 67 10.48 -7.29 -2.94
N TYR A 68 9.87 -8.46 -2.75
CA TYR A 68 9.73 -9.08 -1.44
C TYR A 68 9.70 -10.60 -1.52
N LYS A 69 10.05 -11.22 -0.39
CA LYS A 69 9.78 -12.62 -0.08
C LYS A 69 8.94 -12.68 1.19
N LEU A 70 7.74 -13.21 1.05
CA LEU A 70 6.79 -13.44 2.13
C LEU A 70 6.83 -14.90 2.53
N THR A 71 7.08 -15.18 3.81
CA THR A 71 7.04 -16.54 4.35
C THR A 71 6.06 -16.59 5.51
N VAL A 72 4.96 -17.34 5.34
CA VAL A 72 3.95 -17.61 6.36
C VAL A 72 4.19 -18.98 6.95
N THR A 73 4.33 -19.06 8.27
CA THR A 73 4.52 -20.28 9.04
C THR A 73 3.45 -20.40 10.13
N LYS A 74 3.44 -21.47 10.90
CA LYS A 74 2.56 -21.62 12.07
C LYS A 74 2.90 -20.64 13.19
N ASP A 75 4.16 -20.18 13.26
CA ASP A 75 4.69 -19.36 14.35
C ASP A 75 4.66 -17.86 14.04
N GLY A 76 4.38 -17.46 12.80
CA GLY A 76 4.32 -16.07 12.37
C GLY A 76 4.69 -15.87 10.91
N ILE A 77 4.96 -14.61 10.56
CA ILE A 77 5.22 -14.17 9.20
C ILE A 77 6.61 -13.50 9.13
N THR A 78 7.39 -13.84 8.13
CA THR A 78 8.63 -13.12 7.79
C THR A 78 8.44 -12.44 6.44
N VAL A 79 8.75 -11.15 6.38
CA VAL A 79 8.83 -10.35 5.14
C VAL A 79 10.28 -9.93 4.95
N GLU A 80 10.91 -10.44 3.91
CA GLU A 80 12.22 -10.02 3.43
C GLU A 80 11.97 -9.08 2.24
N ALA A 81 12.39 -7.82 2.32
CA ALA A 81 12.09 -6.81 1.30
C ALA A 81 13.31 -5.94 0.96
N ALA A 82 13.33 -5.40 -0.26
CA ALA A 82 14.39 -4.49 -0.72
C ALA A 82 14.26 -3.10 -0.10
N ASP A 83 13.02 -2.62 0.05
CA ASP A 83 12.66 -1.27 0.45
C ASP A 83 11.26 -1.24 1.09
N GLU A 84 10.84 -0.08 1.59
CA GLU A 84 9.54 0.12 2.22
C GLU A 84 8.37 -0.21 1.29
N SER A 85 8.50 0.06 -0.01
CA SER A 85 7.48 -0.30 -1.01
C SER A 85 7.31 -1.81 -1.09
N GLY A 86 8.42 -2.57 -1.06
CA GLY A 86 8.40 -4.03 -1.00
C GLY A 86 7.65 -4.55 0.24
N VAL A 87 7.82 -3.89 1.40
CA VAL A 87 7.05 -4.19 2.62
C VAL A 87 5.55 -3.93 2.41
N VAL A 88 5.19 -2.76 1.86
CA VAL A 88 3.78 -2.43 1.56
C VAL A 88 3.14 -3.48 0.66
N TRP A 89 3.84 -3.92 -0.39
CA TRP A 89 3.33 -4.95 -1.32
C TRP A 89 3.21 -6.33 -0.68
N ALA A 90 4.15 -6.70 0.18
CA ALA A 90 4.08 -7.95 0.95
C ALA A 90 2.89 -7.95 1.90
N LEU A 91 2.70 -6.87 2.67
CA LEU A 91 1.58 -6.72 3.61
C LEU A 91 0.22 -6.63 2.88
N THR A 92 0.18 -6.03 1.69
CA THR A 92 -0.99 -6.10 0.81
C THR A 92 -1.32 -7.55 0.45
N THR A 93 -0.32 -8.35 0.11
CA THR A 93 -0.52 -9.78 -0.17
C THR A 93 -1.01 -10.54 1.08
N VAL A 94 -0.54 -10.20 2.28
CA VAL A 94 -1.06 -10.77 3.53
C VAL A 94 -2.56 -10.48 3.69
N THR A 95 -2.99 -9.23 3.44
CA THR A 95 -4.42 -8.89 3.53
C THR A 95 -5.28 -9.57 2.48
N GLU A 96 -4.77 -9.79 1.27
CA GLU A 96 -5.48 -10.56 0.24
C GLU A 96 -5.62 -12.04 0.62
N LEU A 97 -4.58 -12.64 1.20
CA LEU A 97 -4.62 -14.03 1.67
C LEU A 97 -5.62 -14.25 2.81
N THR A 98 -5.96 -13.21 3.58
CA THR A 98 -6.98 -13.26 4.65
C THR A 98 -8.40 -12.99 4.16
N ALA A 99 -8.58 -12.38 2.97
CA ALA A 99 -9.89 -11.94 2.47
C ALA A 99 -10.87 -13.09 2.17
N GLU A 100 -10.37 -14.29 1.84
CA GLU A 100 -11.19 -15.48 1.53
C GLU A 100 -11.46 -16.36 2.76
N GLY A 101 -10.92 -16.02 3.92
CA GLY A 101 -11.08 -16.82 5.13
C GLY A 101 -10.35 -16.23 6.34
N GLU A 102 -10.66 -16.76 7.51
CA GLU A 102 -10.08 -16.28 8.76
C GLU A 102 -8.62 -16.73 9.01
N ALA A 103 -8.04 -17.55 8.13
CA ALA A 103 -6.72 -18.11 8.34
C ALA A 103 -5.85 -18.04 7.06
N LEU A 104 -4.62 -17.57 7.23
CA LEU A 104 -3.58 -17.52 6.22
C LEU A 104 -3.08 -18.93 5.91
N PRO A 105 -2.95 -19.33 4.64
CA PRO A 105 -2.27 -20.56 4.29
C PRO A 105 -0.78 -20.50 4.64
N ILE A 106 -0.17 -21.64 4.97
CA ILE A 106 1.27 -21.73 5.09
C ILE A 106 1.85 -21.68 3.67
N VAL A 107 2.60 -20.60 3.38
CA VAL A 107 3.06 -20.31 2.03
C VAL A 107 4.36 -19.52 2.02
N THR A 108 5.18 -19.72 1.01
CA THR A 108 6.27 -18.83 0.65
C THR A 108 5.99 -18.24 -0.72
N ILE A 109 6.03 -16.89 -0.81
CA ILE A 109 5.79 -16.13 -2.04
C ILE A 109 7.00 -15.25 -2.28
N GLU A 110 7.59 -15.34 -3.46
CA GLU A 110 8.59 -14.38 -3.95
C GLU A 110 7.95 -13.56 -5.06
N ASP A 111 8.02 -12.24 -4.96
CA ASP A 111 7.41 -11.35 -5.93
C ASP A 111 8.22 -10.07 -6.11
N ALA A 112 8.14 -9.51 -7.31
CA ALA A 112 8.67 -8.20 -7.65
C ALA A 112 7.91 -7.63 -8.83
N PRO A 113 7.76 -6.30 -8.95
CA PRO A 113 7.00 -5.70 -10.03
C PRO A 113 7.67 -5.96 -11.40
N HIS A 114 6.83 -6.17 -12.42
CA HIS A 114 7.31 -6.29 -13.80
C HIS A 114 7.69 -4.94 -14.38
N TYR A 115 6.87 -3.93 -14.06
CA TYR A 115 7.08 -2.56 -14.52
C TYR A 115 7.37 -1.66 -13.33
N GLY A 116 8.42 -0.84 -13.42
CA GLY A 116 8.77 0.15 -12.41
C GLY A 116 7.76 1.30 -12.31
N HIS A 117 7.01 1.58 -13.38
CA HIS A 117 5.93 2.57 -13.41
C HIS A 117 4.58 1.86 -13.55
N ARG A 118 3.75 1.98 -12.54
CA ARG A 118 2.39 1.40 -12.48
C ARG A 118 1.45 2.50 -11.98
N GLY A 119 0.94 3.29 -12.92
CA GLY A 119 0.23 4.53 -12.62
C GLY A 119 -1.26 4.49 -12.90
N LEU A 120 -1.97 5.37 -12.19
CA LEU A 120 -3.35 5.76 -12.46
C LEU A 120 -3.38 7.28 -12.67
N SER A 121 -4.14 7.75 -13.65
CA SER A 121 -4.40 9.18 -13.85
C SER A 121 -5.79 9.53 -13.37
N LEU A 122 -5.88 10.51 -12.47
CA LEU A 122 -7.14 11.04 -11.92
C LEU A 122 -7.29 12.49 -12.35
N ASP A 123 -8.31 12.79 -13.17
CA ASP A 123 -8.60 14.12 -13.67
C ASP A 123 -9.54 14.87 -12.72
N CYS A 124 -8.95 15.72 -11.87
CA CYS A 124 -9.68 16.59 -10.96
C CYS A 124 -9.96 17.98 -11.54
N SER A 125 -9.38 18.31 -12.70
CA SER A 125 -9.62 19.58 -13.36
C SER A 125 -11.04 19.64 -13.95
N ARG A 126 -11.46 18.60 -14.69
CA ARG A 126 -12.80 18.55 -15.31
C ARG A 126 -13.86 18.13 -14.30
N HIS A 127 -13.52 17.30 -13.32
CA HIS A 127 -14.41 16.91 -12.24
C HIS A 127 -13.66 16.93 -10.91
N PHE A 128 -14.09 17.81 -9.99
CA PHE A 128 -13.43 17.94 -8.69
C PHE A 128 -13.84 16.76 -7.79
N PHE A 129 -12.82 16.08 -7.24
CA PHE A 129 -12.94 15.11 -6.16
C PHE A 129 -12.42 15.74 -4.86
N THR A 130 -13.03 15.46 -3.75
CA THR A 130 -12.52 15.92 -2.45
C THR A 130 -11.19 15.22 -2.10
N ALA A 131 -10.40 15.80 -1.19
CA ALA A 131 -9.16 15.17 -0.72
C ALA A 131 -9.40 13.76 -0.17
N ASP A 132 -10.51 13.55 0.56
CA ASP A 132 -10.88 12.23 1.08
C ASP A 132 -11.21 11.21 -0.02
N GLU A 133 -11.81 11.65 -1.12
CA GLU A 133 -12.07 10.78 -2.28
C GLU A 133 -10.76 10.42 -2.99
N VAL A 134 -9.83 11.37 -3.12
CA VAL A 134 -8.50 11.12 -3.68
C VAL A 134 -7.72 10.12 -2.80
N LYS A 135 -7.75 10.27 -1.46
CA LYS A 135 -7.14 9.32 -0.52
C LYS A 135 -7.72 7.92 -0.68
N LYS A 136 -9.04 7.79 -0.85
CA LYS A 136 -9.67 6.48 -1.15
C LYS A 136 -9.16 5.87 -2.47
N VAL A 137 -8.91 6.69 -3.49
CA VAL A 137 -8.31 6.21 -4.75
C VAL A 137 -6.90 5.69 -4.49
N ILE A 138 -6.08 6.41 -3.71
CA ILE A 138 -4.72 5.98 -3.33
C ILE A 138 -4.77 4.64 -2.57
N ASP A 139 -5.71 4.48 -1.64
CA ASP A 139 -5.92 3.21 -0.93
C ASP A 139 -6.25 2.05 -1.88
N GLN A 140 -7.11 2.28 -2.89
CA GLN A 140 -7.38 1.26 -3.90
C GLN A 140 -6.16 0.96 -4.79
N MET A 141 -5.36 1.99 -5.12
CA MET A 141 -4.11 1.81 -5.85
C MET A 141 -3.15 0.87 -5.09
N THR A 142 -3.02 1.01 -3.77
CA THR A 142 -2.16 0.13 -2.97
C THR A 142 -2.64 -1.32 -2.97
N ARG A 143 -3.96 -1.57 -3.06
CA ARG A 143 -4.53 -2.93 -3.13
C ARG A 143 -4.11 -3.68 -4.39
N VAL A 144 -3.90 -2.96 -5.50
CA VAL A 144 -3.44 -3.54 -6.76
C VAL A 144 -1.98 -3.21 -7.07
N LYS A 145 -1.23 -2.78 -6.06
CA LYS A 145 0.23 -2.51 -6.11
C LYS A 145 0.61 -1.46 -7.15
N LEU A 146 -0.24 -0.45 -7.41
CA LEU A 146 0.10 0.73 -8.20
C LEU A 146 0.96 1.68 -7.37
N ASN A 147 1.98 2.30 -7.98
CA ASN A 147 2.98 3.12 -7.28
C ASN A 147 3.05 4.60 -7.74
N VAL A 148 2.23 5.00 -8.70
CA VAL A 148 2.23 6.37 -9.24
C VAL A 148 0.81 6.88 -9.40
N LEU A 149 0.46 7.97 -8.72
CA LEU A 149 -0.74 8.74 -9.02
C LEU A 149 -0.37 9.93 -9.89
N HIS A 150 -0.89 9.98 -11.12
CA HIS A 150 -0.90 11.21 -11.90
C HIS A 150 -2.14 12.02 -11.52
N TRP A 151 -1.97 12.91 -10.56
CA TRP A 151 -3.03 13.81 -10.09
C TRP A 151 -3.13 15.01 -11.01
N HIS A 152 -4.09 14.99 -11.97
CA HIS A 152 -4.29 16.03 -12.95
C HIS A 152 -5.14 17.15 -12.36
N LEU A 153 -4.49 18.21 -11.91
CA LEU A 153 -5.08 19.27 -11.10
C LEU A 153 -5.44 20.53 -11.89
N VAL A 154 -4.86 20.72 -13.07
CA VAL A 154 -4.94 21.98 -13.80
C VAL A 154 -5.14 21.72 -15.30
N ASP A 155 -6.17 22.33 -15.83
CA ASP A 155 -6.47 22.37 -17.28
C ASP A 155 -7.30 23.62 -17.60
N ASP A 156 -7.76 23.80 -18.84
CA ASP A 156 -8.58 24.94 -19.27
C ASP A 156 -9.93 25.06 -18.52
N GLN A 157 -10.51 23.95 -18.03
CA GLN A 157 -11.76 23.93 -17.29
C GLN A 157 -11.62 24.24 -15.78
N GLY A 158 -10.42 24.16 -15.23
CA GLY A 158 -10.26 24.40 -13.80
C GLY A 158 -8.85 24.38 -13.29
N TRP A 159 -8.58 25.24 -12.33
CA TRP A 159 -7.36 25.29 -11.55
C TRP A 159 -7.67 24.80 -10.13
N ARG A 160 -7.14 23.65 -9.71
CA ARG A 160 -7.49 22.98 -8.46
C ARG A 160 -6.40 23.05 -7.38
N ILE A 161 -5.40 23.91 -7.54
CA ILE A 161 -4.30 24.07 -6.58
C ILE A 161 -4.38 25.47 -5.96
N GLU A 162 -4.36 25.57 -4.62
CA GLU A 162 -4.21 26.84 -3.94
C GLU A 162 -2.91 27.53 -4.38
N CYS A 163 -3.03 28.75 -4.92
CA CYS A 163 -1.90 29.57 -5.30
C CYS A 163 -1.90 30.86 -4.47
N LYS A 164 -1.06 30.94 -3.44
CA LYS A 164 -1.01 32.09 -2.50
C LYS A 164 -0.57 33.40 -3.14
N THR A 165 0.25 33.32 -4.19
CA THR A 165 0.76 34.50 -4.92
C THR A 165 -0.20 34.99 -6.00
N LEU A 166 -1.06 34.13 -6.54
CA LEU A 166 -2.04 34.42 -7.59
C LEU A 166 -3.39 33.80 -7.23
N PRO A 167 -4.07 34.31 -6.19
CA PRO A 167 -5.28 33.66 -5.62
C PRO A 167 -6.44 33.57 -6.62
N LEU A 168 -6.56 34.49 -7.56
CA LEU A 168 -7.61 34.48 -8.58
C LEU A 168 -7.61 33.19 -9.44
N LEU A 169 -6.49 32.48 -9.55
CA LEU A 169 -6.42 31.23 -10.30
C LEU A 169 -7.35 30.15 -9.71
N HIS A 170 -7.36 30.00 -8.40
CA HIS A 170 -8.19 28.99 -7.73
C HIS A 170 -9.53 29.53 -7.24
N GLU A 171 -9.62 30.80 -6.85
CA GLU A 171 -10.86 31.42 -6.41
C GLU A 171 -11.91 31.49 -7.55
N THR A 172 -11.48 31.71 -8.79
CA THR A 172 -12.35 31.77 -9.97
C THR A 172 -13.06 30.43 -10.23
N THR A 173 -12.40 29.31 -9.92
CA THR A 173 -12.96 27.97 -10.12
C THR A 173 -13.83 27.50 -8.94
N GLY A 174 -13.68 28.13 -7.77
CA GLY A 174 -14.52 27.92 -6.58
C GLY A 174 -14.26 26.64 -5.80
N THR A 175 -13.61 25.62 -6.39
CA THR A 175 -13.23 24.36 -5.74
C THR A 175 -11.77 24.04 -6.04
N TYR A 176 -11.00 23.84 -5.00
CA TYR A 176 -9.55 23.60 -5.09
C TYR A 176 -9.05 22.88 -3.83
N TYR A 177 -7.84 22.34 -3.90
CA TYR A 177 -7.13 21.78 -2.76
C TYR A 177 -6.23 22.85 -2.16
N THR A 178 -6.25 22.95 -0.84
CA THR A 178 -5.30 23.77 -0.09
C THR A 178 -3.91 23.17 -0.14
N GLN A 179 -2.86 23.97 0.14
CA GLN A 179 -1.50 23.45 0.25
C GLN A 179 -1.35 22.41 1.36
N GLU A 180 -2.18 22.48 2.41
CA GLU A 180 -2.22 21.51 3.50
C GLU A 180 -2.81 20.17 3.03
N GLU A 181 -3.93 20.19 2.30
CA GLU A 181 -4.55 18.98 1.73
C GLU A 181 -3.65 18.28 0.71
N ILE A 182 -2.86 19.04 -0.07
CA ILE A 182 -1.90 18.46 -1.03
C ILE A 182 -0.72 17.80 -0.30
N GLY A 183 -0.33 18.34 0.86
CA GLY A 183 0.79 17.85 1.67
C GLY A 183 0.42 16.78 2.69
N SER A 184 -0.87 16.46 2.84
CA SER A 184 -1.37 15.46 3.78
C SER A 184 -1.45 14.09 3.10
#